data_ff8a512fa414b6c4e118f0d37993c48b
#
_entry.id   ff8a512fa414b6c4e118f0d37993c48b
#
_cell.length_a   1.000
_cell.length_b   1.000
_cell.length_c   1.000
_cell.angle_alpha   90.00
_cell.angle_beta   90.00
_cell.angle_gamma   90.00
#
_symmetry.space_group_name_H-M   'P 1'
#
loop_
_entity.id
_entity.type
_entity.pdbx_description
1 polymer ?
#
loop_
_entity_poly.entity_id
_entity_poly.type
_entity_poly.pdbx_seq_one_letter_code
_entity_poly.pdbx_strand_id
1 'polypeptide(L)'
;MLGKTRRPEMRAVLEDYVKRISHQTPIEVTEVRDAAAAVKKMHADRAATVVFLDAAGKHFSSEAFAKWLAEQRDRGTRELIFLCGDADGFPDALLQRPHQKISFSPMTFSHELARVMLAEQLYRGFAILSGSPYPK
;
A
#
# COMPACT_ATOMS: atom_id res chain seq x y z
N MET A 1 -7.76 1.59 2.02
CA MET A 1 -7.60 3.05 2.05
C MET A 1 -8.73 3.65 2.88
N LEU A 2 -8.40 4.45 3.88
CA LEU A 2 -9.39 5.13 4.70
C LEU A 2 -9.88 6.38 3.97
N GLY A 3 -11.19 6.47 3.75
CA GLY A 3 -11.80 7.57 3.02
C GLY A 3 -11.69 7.45 1.52
N LYS A 4 -12.40 8.29 0.79
CA LYS A 4 -12.42 8.26 -0.67
C LYS A 4 -11.33 9.13 -1.27
N THR A 5 -10.84 8.72 -2.44
CA THR A 5 -10.01 9.56 -3.29
C THR A 5 -10.93 10.52 -4.03
N ARG A 6 -10.92 11.79 -3.65
CA ARG A 6 -11.89 12.78 -4.13
C ARG A 6 -11.45 13.51 -5.39
N ARG A 7 -10.15 13.74 -5.55
CA ARG A 7 -9.63 14.49 -6.70
C ARG A 7 -9.63 13.59 -7.93
N PRO A 8 -10.35 13.98 -8.99
CA PRO A 8 -10.43 13.14 -10.20
C PRO A 8 -9.07 12.81 -10.81
N GLU A 9 -8.13 13.74 -10.76
CA GLU A 9 -6.78 13.55 -11.29
C GLU A 9 -6.04 12.44 -10.53
N MET A 10 -6.14 12.45 -9.20
CA MET A 10 -5.51 11.44 -8.37
C MET A 10 -6.16 10.08 -8.56
N ARG A 11 -7.50 10.06 -8.67
CA ARG A 11 -8.23 8.82 -8.92
C ARG A 11 -7.83 8.20 -10.25
N ALA A 12 -7.72 9.00 -11.29
CA ALA A 12 -7.36 8.51 -12.62
C ALA A 12 -5.95 7.89 -12.63
N VAL A 13 -4.98 8.56 -12.00
CA VAL A 13 -3.61 8.04 -11.90
C VAL A 13 -3.56 6.76 -11.07
N LEU A 14 -4.26 6.75 -9.93
CA LEU A 14 -4.34 5.57 -9.08
C LEU A 14 -4.91 4.37 -9.84
N GLU A 15 -6.00 4.56 -10.55
CA GLU A 15 -6.64 3.50 -11.35
C GLU A 15 -5.72 2.99 -12.44
N ASP A 16 -4.94 3.87 -13.09
CA ASP A 16 -3.98 3.47 -14.11
C ASP A 16 -2.91 2.54 -13.54
N TYR A 17 -2.32 2.90 -12.39
CA TYR A 17 -1.32 2.04 -11.76
C TYR A 17 -1.91 0.72 -11.27
N VAL A 18 -3.09 0.74 -10.70
CA VAL A 18 -3.77 -0.48 -10.27
C VAL A 18 -4.00 -1.42 -11.45
N LYS A 19 -4.41 -0.88 -12.58
CA LYS A 19 -4.60 -1.66 -13.81
C LYS A 19 -3.27 -2.28 -14.27
N ARG A 20 -2.18 -1.52 -14.26
CA ARG A 20 -0.86 -2.04 -14.63
C ARG A 20 -0.40 -3.13 -13.68
N ILE A 21 -0.59 -2.95 -12.37
CA ILE A 21 -0.22 -3.95 -11.36
C ILE A 21 -1.03 -5.23 -11.57
N SER A 22 -2.29 -5.14 -11.97
CA SER A 22 -3.16 -6.30 -12.17
C SER A 22 -2.64 -7.28 -13.21
N HIS A 23 -1.77 -6.83 -14.11
CA HIS A 23 -1.11 -7.72 -15.08
C HIS A 23 0.01 -8.55 -14.46
N GLN A 24 0.49 -8.16 -13.28
CA GLN A 24 1.59 -8.82 -12.57
C GLN A 24 1.09 -9.70 -11.43
N THR A 25 0.11 -9.22 -10.70
CA THR A 25 -0.43 -9.88 -9.51
C THR A 25 -1.87 -9.43 -9.26
N PRO A 26 -2.72 -10.28 -8.68
CA PRO A 26 -4.04 -9.83 -8.27
C PRO A 26 -3.93 -8.67 -7.28
N ILE A 27 -4.71 -7.63 -7.51
CA ILE A 27 -4.76 -6.45 -6.66
C ILE A 27 -6.19 -5.95 -6.54
N GLU A 28 -6.56 -5.54 -5.35
CA GLU A 28 -7.85 -4.94 -5.07
C GLU A 28 -7.62 -3.67 -4.25
N VAL A 29 -8.24 -2.59 -4.66
CA VAL A 29 -8.25 -1.34 -3.90
C VAL A 29 -9.64 -1.15 -3.32
N THR A 30 -9.70 -1.01 -2.00
CA THR A 30 -10.95 -0.78 -1.29
C THR A 30 -10.85 0.53 -0.52
N GLU A 31 -11.81 1.40 -0.75
CA GLU A 31 -11.97 2.61 0.05
C GLU A 31 -13.00 2.31 1.15
N VAL A 32 -12.58 2.41 2.40
CA VAL A 32 -13.46 2.19 3.54
C VAL A 32 -13.78 3.52 4.19
N ARG A 33 -15.02 3.65 4.64
CA ARG A 33 -15.55 4.91 5.16
C ARG A 33 -14.80 5.37 6.41
N ASP A 34 -14.44 4.46 7.29
CA ASP A 34 -13.81 4.78 8.56
C ASP A 34 -12.98 3.60 9.08
N ALA A 35 -12.32 3.83 10.21
CA ALA A 35 -11.46 2.84 10.84
C ALA A 35 -12.22 1.60 11.31
N ALA A 36 -13.46 1.75 11.76
CA ALA A 36 -14.27 0.61 12.21
C ALA A 36 -14.54 -0.34 11.04
N ALA A 37 -14.86 0.19 9.88
CA ALA A 37 -15.06 -0.62 8.68
C ALA A 37 -13.77 -1.32 8.25
N ALA A 38 -12.62 -0.65 8.37
CA ALA A 38 -11.32 -1.25 8.06
C ALA A 38 -10.99 -2.39 9.02
N VAL A 39 -11.20 -2.21 10.31
CA VAL A 39 -10.98 -3.25 11.32
C VAL A 39 -11.85 -4.47 11.01
N LYS A 40 -13.11 -4.27 10.73
CA LYS A 40 -14.03 -5.35 10.42
C LYS A 40 -13.59 -6.14 9.19
N LYS A 41 -13.18 -5.43 8.14
CA LYS A 41 -12.72 -6.08 6.91
C LYS A 41 -11.44 -6.87 7.12
N MET A 42 -10.50 -6.33 7.90
CA MET A 42 -9.22 -6.99 8.17
C MET A 42 -9.37 -8.20 9.08
N HIS A 43 -10.32 -8.18 10.01
CA HIS A 43 -10.57 -9.33 10.89
C HIS A 43 -11.05 -10.56 10.14
N ALA A 44 -11.57 -10.38 8.94
CA ALA A 44 -12.01 -11.49 8.11
C ALA A 44 -10.84 -12.33 7.57
N ASP A 45 -9.63 -11.75 7.49
CA ASP A 45 -8.44 -12.45 7.02
C ASP A 45 -7.28 -12.24 7.98
N ARG A 46 -7.09 -13.19 8.90
CA ARG A 46 -6.03 -13.15 9.90
C ARG A 46 -4.68 -13.61 9.37
N ALA A 47 -4.64 -14.27 8.23
CA ALA A 47 -3.41 -14.77 7.65
C ALA A 47 -2.66 -13.71 6.82
N ALA A 48 -3.31 -12.61 6.49
CA ALA A 48 -2.70 -11.55 5.72
C ALA A 48 -1.60 -10.81 6.50
N THR A 49 -0.54 -10.43 5.81
CA THR A 49 0.48 -9.54 6.36
C THR A 49 0.03 -8.10 6.17
N VAL A 50 -0.03 -7.35 7.25
CA VAL A 50 -0.53 -5.97 7.25
C VAL A 50 0.62 -4.99 7.31
N VAL A 51 0.59 -4.01 6.43
CA VAL A 51 1.62 -2.97 6.33
C VAL A 51 0.93 -1.61 6.36
N PHE A 52 1.32 -0.79 7.32
CA PHE A 52 0.83 0.58 7.42
C PHE A 52 1.79 1.54 6.74
N LEU A 53 1.26 2.46 5.96
CA LEU A 53 2.02 3.56 5.40
C LEU A 53 2.03 4.70 6.41
N ASP A 54 3.20 4.95 6.99
CA ASP A 54 3.35 5.90 8.10
C ASP A 54 4.73 6.56 8.01
N ALA A 55 4.78 7.89 8.15
CA ALA A 55 6.05 8.64 8.07
C ALA A 55 7.08 8.18 9.13
N ALA A 56 6.62 7.62 10.25
CA ALA A 56 7.50 7.07 11.29
C ALA A 56 7.95 5.62 11.03
N GLY A 57 7.52 5.03 9.92
CA GLY A 57 7.88 3.66 9.57
C GLY A 57 9.29 3.52 9.02
N LYS A 58 9.66 2.29 8.70
CA LYS A 58 10.96 2.00 8.11
C LYS A 58 11.05 2.61 6.70
N HIS A 59 12.16 3.28 6.43
CA HIS A 59 12.43 3.86 5.11
C HIS A 59 12.99 2.81 4.16
N PHE A 60 12.56 2.87 2.91
CA PHE A 60 13.06 2.00 1.85
C PHE A 60 13.45 2.82 0.62
N SER A 61 14.53 2.43 -0.04
CA SER A 61 14.73 2.81 -1.44
C SER A 61 13.78 1.99 -2.31
N SER A 62 13.59 2.39 -3.57
CA SER A 62 12.75 1.60 -4.48
C SER A 62 13.30 0.19 -4.69
N GLU A 63 14.62 0.05 -4.77
CA GLU A 63 15.29 -1.25 -4.89
C GLU A 63 15.10 -2.11 -3.65
N ALA A 64 15.23 -1.52 -2.46
CA ALA A 64 15.02 -2.22 -1.20
C ALA A 64 13.56 -2.65 -1.04
N PHE A 65 12.62 -1.83 -1.48
CA PHE A 65 11.21 -2.17 -1.45
C PHE A 65 10.89 -3.34 -2.39
N ALA A 66 11.45 -3.33 -3.59
CA ALA A 66 11.32 -4.45 -4.51
C ALA A 66 11.86 -5.76 -3.91
N LYS A 67 13.02 -5.69 -3.26
CA LYS A 67 13.59 -6.83 -2.56
C LYS A 67 12.69 -7.32 -1.45
N TRP A 68 12.12 -6.41 -0.68
CA TRP A 68 11.18 -6.75 0.38
C TRP A 68 9.93 -7.44 -0.17
N LEU A 69 9.38 -6.98 -1.31
CA LEU A 69 8.29 -7.66 -1.99
C LEU A 69 8.65 -9.08 -2.38
N ALA A 70 9.85 -9.28 -2.92
CA ALA A 70 10.34 -10.62 -3.28
C ALA A 70 10.46 -11.52 -2.05
N GLU A 71 10.94 -11.00 -0.93
CA GLU A 71 11.04 -11.74 0.32
C GLU A 71 9.66 -12.19 0.82
N GLN A 72 8.64 -11.34 0.69
CA GLN A 72 7.28 -11.72 1.06
C GLN A 72 6.77 -12.87 0.18
N ARG A 73 7.00 -12.79 -1.12
CA ARG A 73 6.64 -13.86 -2.05
C ARG A 73 7.35 -15.17 -1.69
N ASP A 74 8.65 -15.10 -1.39
CA ASP A 74 9.48 -16.28 -1.10
C ASP A 74 9.12 -16.93 0.25
N ARG A 75 8.58 -16.14 1.20
CA ARG A 75 8.05 -16.68 2.46
C ARG A 75 6.69 -17.34 2.31
N GLY A 76 6.09 -17.28 1.13
CA GLY A 76 4.76 -17.80 0.91
C GLY A 76 3.64 -16.93 1.43
N THR A 77 3.89 -15.63 1.64
CA THR A 77 2.85 -14.68 2.01
C THR A 77 1.78 -14.65 0.93
N ARG A 78 0.55 -15.05 1.30
CA ARG A 78 -0.55 -15.14 0.33
C ARG A 78 -1.20 -13.80 0.06
N GLU A 79 -1.22 -12.91 1.04
CA GLU A 79 -1.88 -11.62 0.93
C GLU A 79 -1.12 -10.56 1.70
N LEU A 80 -0.86 -9.45 1.03
CA LEU A 80 -0.34 -8.23 1.64
C LEU A 80 -1.46 -7.20 1.64
N ILE A 81 -1.73 -6.64 2.80
CA ILE A 81 -2.69 -5.55 2.94
C ILE A 81 -1.92 -4.28 3.29
N PHE A 82 -1.93 -3.32 2.39
CA PHE A 82 -1.37 -2.00 2.64
C PHE A 82 -2.48 -1.06 3.07
N LEU A 83 -2.30 -0.43 4.22
CA LEU A 83 -3.25 0.54 4.74
C LEU A 83 -2.71 1.94 4.60
N CYS A 84 -3.46 2.74 3.86
CA CYS A 84 -3.21 4.18 3.75
C CYS A 84 -4.24 4.89 4.61
N GLY A 85 -3.76 5.65 5.58
CA GLY A 85 -4.63 6.43 6.45
C GLY A 85 -5.20 7.66 5.75
N ASP A 86 -6.08 8.34 6.44
CA ASP A 86 -6.54 9.68 6.07
C ASP A 86 -5.68 10.73 6.79
N ALA A 87 -6.13 11.99 6.77
CA ALA A 87 -5.40 13.10 7.39
C ALA A 87 -5.18 12.93 8.90
N ASP A 88 -5.99 12.13 9.56
CA ASP A 88 -5.92 11.90 11.01
C ASP A 88 -5.03 10.69 11.38
N GLY A 89 -4.46 10.01 10.41
CA GLY A 89 -3.61 8.84 10.65
C GLY A 89 -4.39 7.57 10.96
N PHE A 90 -3.82 6.72 11.82
CA PHE A 90 -4.41 5.43 12.17
C PHE A 90 -4.87 5.41 13.62
N PRO A 91 -6.13 5.04 13.89
CA PRO A 91 -6.59 4.88 15.25
C PRO A 91 -5.98 3.64 15.92
N ASP A 92 -5.93 3.64 17.26
CA ASP A 92 -5.33 2.59 18.05
C ASP A 92 -5.92 1.20 17.76
N ALA A 93 -7.21 1.14 17.47
CA ALA A 93 -7.87 -0.14 17.17
C ALA A 93 -7.24 -0.87 15.99
N LEU A 94 -6.77 -0.15 14.97
CA LEU A 94 -6.08 -0.73 13.82
C LEU A 94 -4.67 -1.17 14.17
N LEU A 95 -4.02 -0.49 15.11
CA LEU A 95 -2.62 -0.74 15.48
C LEU A 95 -2.45 -1.91 16.44
N GLN A 96 -3.53 -2.49 16.95
CA GLN A 96 -3.46 -3.63 17.86
C GLN A 96 -3.08 -4.94 17.18
N ARG A 97 -3.35 -5.06 15.87
CA ARG A 97 -2.96 -6.24 15.11
C ARG A 97 -1.45 -6.20 14.80
N PRO A 98 -0.74 -7.35 14.84
CA PRO A 98 0.65 -7.38 14.39
C PRO A 98 0.77 -6.83 12.98
N HIS A 99 1.71 -5.91 12.79
CA HIS A 99 1.84 -5.17 11.54
C HIS A 99 3.25 -4.65 11.35
N GLN A 100 3.55 -4.22 10.14
CA GLN A 100 4.77 -3.50 9.82
C GLN A 100 4.38 -2.08 9.42
N LYS A 101 5.31 -1.14 9.60
CA LYS A 101 5.14 0.23 9.13
C LYS A 101 6.24 0.55 8.15
N ILE A 102 5.86 1.11 7.00
CA ILE A 102 6.82 1.59 6.01
C ILE A 102 6.62 3.08 5.78
N SER A 103 7.70 3.76 5.40
CA SER A 103 7.68 5.20 5.11
C SER A 103 8.34 5.48 3.79
N PHE A 104 7.76 6.38 3.00
CA PHE A 104 8.41 6.89 1.80
C PHE A 104 9.43 7.96 2.14
N SER A 105 9.23 8.70 3.23
CA SER A 105 10.03 9.86 3.59
C SER A 105 9.64 10.34 4.98
N PRO A 106 10.55 11.03 5.70
CA PRO A 106 10.15 11.74 6.91
C PRO A 106 9.16 12.88 6.67
N MET A 107 9.03 13.33 5.41
CA MET A 107 8.07 14.36 5.04
C MET A 107 6.66 13.77 5.00
N THR A 108 5.67 14.59 5.34
CA THR A 108 4.26 14.21 5.23
C THR A 108 3.73 14.56 3.85
N PHE A 109 2.93 13.68 3.30
CA PHE A 109 2.24 13.91 2.03
C PHE A 109 0.74 13.95 2.26
N SER A 110 0.00 14.61 1.35
CA SER A 110 -1.43 14.51 1.38
C SER A 110 -1.82 13.03 1.24
N HIS A 111 -2.91 12.63 1.90
CA HIS A 111 -3.31 11.22 1.89
C HIS A 111 -3.62 10.70 0.48
N GLU A 112 -4.19 11.52 -0.40
CA GLU A 112 -4.47 11.10 -1.78
C GLU A 112 -3.19 10.93 -2.59
N LEU A 113 -2.22 11.82 -2.42
CA LEU A 113 -0.93 11.68 -3.09
C LEU A 113 -0.17 10.44 -2.59
N ALA A 114 -0.22 10.19 -1.30
CA ALA A 114 0.41 9.00 -0.72
C ALA A 114 -0.14 7.70 -1.32
N ARG A 115 -1.44 7.63 -1.60
CA ARG A 115 -2.07 6.48 -2.26
C ARG A 115 -1.51 6.24 -3.65
N VAL A 116 -1.37 7.31 -4.43
CA VAL A 116 -0.79 7.24 -5.77
C VAL A 116 0.67 6.82 -5.70
N MET A 117 1.43 7.37 -4.75
CA MET A 117 2.84 7.02 -4.57
C MET A 117 3.01 5.56 -4.19
N LEU A 118 2.16 5.04 -3.33
CA LEU A 118 2.18 3.62 -2.97
C LEU A 118 1.93 2.74 -4.21
N ALA A 119 0.92 3.06 -4.98
CA ALA A 119 0.60 2.30 -6.19
C ALA A 119 1.75 2.35 -7.20
N GLU A 120 2.36 3.51 -7.39
CA GLU A 120 3.51 3.67 -8.28
C GLU A 120 4.68 2.83 -7.80
N GLN A 121 4.99 2.84 -6.50
CA GLN A 121 6.11 2.05 -5.96
C GLN A 121 5.83 0.56 -6.01
N LEU A 122 4.61 0.12 -5.83
CA LEU A 122 4.25 -1.28 -6.01
C LEU A 122 4.47 -1.72 -7.46
N TYR A 123 4.01 -0.93 -8.40
CA TYR A 123 4.24 -1.22 -9.81
C TYR A 123 5.73 -1.23 -10.15
N ARG A 124 6.47 -0.24 -9.69
CA ARG A 124 7.93 -0.16 -9.88
C ARG A 124 8.63 -1.37 -9.28
N GLY A 125 8.23 -1.79 -8.08
CA GLY A 125 8.80 -2.97 -7.44
C GLY A 125 8.63 -4.23 -8.28
N PHE A 126 7.42 -4.48 -8.76
CA PHE A 126 7.16 -5.62 -9.64
C PHE A 126 7.90 -5.50 -10.98
N ALA A 127 8.02 -4.29 -11.52
CA ALA A 127 8.78 -4.06 -12.74
C ALA A 127 10.26 -4.39 -12.54
N ILE A 128 10.84 -3.98 -11.42
CA ILE A 128 12.23 -4.32 -11.08
C ILE A 128 12.41 -5.83 -10.99
N LEU A 129 11.50 -6.51 -10.29
CA LEU A 129 11.59 -7.97 -10.10
C LEU A 129 11.44 -8.75 -11.41
N SER A 130 10.69 -8.23 -12.37
CA SER A 130 10.47 -8.88 -13.66
C SER A 130 11.47 -8.45 -14.72
N GLY A 131 12.38 -7.52 -14.42
CA GLY A 131 13.34 -7.01 -15.37
C GLY A 131 12.75 -6.05 -16.40
N SER A 132 11.57 -5.47 -16.13
CA SER A 132 10.92 -4.52 -17.02
C SER A 132 11.70 -3.21 -17.10
N PRO A 133 11.70 -2.53 -18.30
CA PRO A 133 12.40 -1.25 -18.45
C PRO A 133 11.69 -0.05 -17.82
N TYR A 134 10.61 -0.24 -17.08
CA TYR A 134 9.94 0.84 -16.37
C TYR A 134 10.95 1.56 -15.45
N PRO A 135 10.98 2.88 -15.37
CA PRO A 135 9.96 3.85 -15.81
C PRO A 135 10.11 4.40 -17.23
N LYS A 136 10.82 3.82 -18.06
CA LYS A 136 10.98 4.29 -19.43
C LYS A 136 9.78 4.02 -20.32
#